data_87f607e6cfcfad39741298ddd3bd9479
#
_entry.id   87f607e6cfcfad39741298ddd3bd9479
#
_cell.length_a   1.000
_cell.length_b   1.000
_cell.length_c   1.000
_cell.angle_alpha   90.00
_cell.angle_beta   90.00
_cell.angle_gamma   90.00
#
_symmetry.space_group_name_H-M   'P 1'
#
loop_
_entity.id
_entity.type
_entity.pdbx_description
1 polymer ?
#
loop_
_entity_poly.entity_id
_entity_poly.type
_entity_poly.pdbx_seq_one_letter_code
_entity_poly.pdbx_strand_id
1 'polypeptide(L)'
;MENFVAVDVETANKEPESICAIGAVKVINGIITERFYELVKPEPEYYSRYFTEQVHGIDRRMTENAPTFDVVWRRLHKIIGHLPLVAHNKAFDEKCIRAAFRTYGMDYPDYTFLCTVQKARRTIPRSLCPSFSLPYLCDFLGIPFCNHHNALADAEACAKIAMAIL
;
A
#
# COMPACT_ATOMS: atom_id res chain seq x y z
N MET A 1 17.09 1.92 -3.99
CA MET A 1 16.41 3.15 -4.53
C MET A 1 16.33 4.21 -3.46
N GLU A 2 16.58 5.47 -3.80
CA GLU A 2 16.72 6.54 -2.81
C GLU A 2 15.53 7.50 -2.72
N ASN A 3 14.76 7.65 -3.81
CA ASN A 3 13.63 8.59 -3.87
C ASN A 3 12.39 7.89 -4.43
N PHE A 4 11.35 7.72 -3.60
CA PHE A 4 10.09 7.05 -3.97
C PHE A 4 9.03 7.27 -2.90
N VAL A 5 7.79 6.82 -3.19
CA VAL A 5 6.73 6.70 -2.19
C VAL A 5 6.26 5.24 -2.16
N ALA A 6 6.43 4.58 -1.03
CA ALA A 6 5.82 3.27 -0.79
C ALA A 6 4.34 3.46 -0.46
N VAL A 7 3.47 2.60 -1.00
CA VAL A 7 2.03 2.68 -0.80
C VAL A 7 1.46 1.29 -0.55
N ASP A 8 0.45 1.23 0.31
CA ASP A 8 -0.35 0.05 0.59
C ASP A 8 -1.80 0.45 0.79
N VAL A 9 -2.74 -0.38 0.33
CA VAL A 9 -4.17 -0.13 0.46
C VAL A 9 -4.89 -1.32 1.07
N GLU A 10 -5.92 -1.05 1.89
CA GLU A 10 -6.85 -2.04 2.38
C GLU A 10 -8.21 -1.87 1.71
N THR A 11 -8.90 -2.98 1.41
CA THR A 11 -10.22 -2.97 0.77
C THR A 11 -11.29 -3.49 1.73
N ALA A 12 -12.47 -2.88 1.67
CA ALA A 12 -13.62 -3.25 2.51
C ALA A 12 -14.23 -4.60 2.11
N ASN A 13 -14.15 -4.94 0.83
CA ASN A 13 -14.77 -6.12 0.23
C ASN A 13 -13.99 -6.59 -1.01
N LYS A 14 -14.57 -7.56 -1.74
CA LYS A 14 -13.95 -8.15 -2.94
C LYS A 14 -13.83 -7.21 -4.16
N GLU A 15 -14.57 -6.11 -4.16
CA GLU A 15 -14.52 -5.14 -5.25
C GLU A 15 -13.22 -4.32 -5.11
N PRO A 16 -12.39 -4.25 -6.14
CA PRO A 16 -11.07 -3.63 -6.03
C PRO A 16 -11.15 -2.12 -5.71
N GLU A 17 -12.20 -1.43 -6.13
CA GLU A 17 -12.42 -0.01 -5.83
C GLU A 17 -12.80 0.28 -4.37
N SER A 18 -13.14 -0.74 -3.58
CA SER A 18 -13.62 -0.59 -2.20
C SER A 18 -12.51 -0.24 -1.19
N ILE A 19 -11.57 0.59 -1.59
CA ILE A 19 -10.47 1.03 -0.71
C ILE A 19 -11.04 1.67 0.55
N CYS A 20 -10.63 1.17 1.74
CA CYS A 20 -11.07 1.67 3.05
C CYS A 20 -9.94 2.24 3.91
N ALA A 21 -8.69 2.03 3.52
CA ALA A 21 -7.52 2.68 4.13
C ALA A 21 -6.40 2.81 3.10
N ILE A 22 -5.60 3.86 3.22
CA ILE A 22 -4.40 4.09 2.44
C ILE A 22 -3.26 4.45 3.39
N GLY A 23 -2.17 3.70 3.30
CA GLY A 23 -0.91 4.01 3.95
C GLY A 23 0.16 4.37 2.91
N ALA A 24 0.96 5.38 3.20
CA ALA A 24 2.08 5.72 2.33
C ALA A 24 3.28 6.24 3.12
N VAL A 25 4.47 5.99 2.60
CA VAL A 25 5.74 6.42 3.20
C VAL A 25 6.63 7.01 2.12
N LYS A 26 6.99 8.27 2.28
CA LYS A 26 7.90 8.97 1.37
C LYS A 26 9.34 8.78 1.82
N VAL A 27 10.18 8.40 0.88
CA VAL A 27 11.63 8.25 1.06
C VAL A 27 12.33 9.24 0.15
N ILE A 28 13.25 10.00 0.71
CA ILE A 28 14.13 10.94 -0.02
C ILE A 28 15.57 10.71 0.45
N ASN A 29 16.48 10.52 -0.50
CA ASN A 29 17.89 10.23 -0.24
C ASN A 29 18.09 9.03 0.71
N GLY A 30 17.25 7.98 0.55
CA GLY A 30 17.28 6.80 1.39
C GLY A 30 16.81 7.00 2.83
N ILE A 31 16.12 8.12 3.12
CA ILE A 31 15.60 8.45 4.45
C ILE A 31 14.09 8.61 4.38
N ILE A 32 13.35 8.01 5.33
CA ILE A 32 11.92 8.22 5.48
C ILE A 32 11.69 9.66 5.95
N THR A 33 11.04 10.47 5.10
CA THR A 33 10.79 11.89 5.37
C THR A 33 9.34 12.19 5.74
N GLU A 34 8.39 11.35 5.30
CA GLU A 34 6.97 11.61 5.54
C GLU A 34 6.19 10.30 5.61
N ARG A 35 5.18 10.28 6.47
CA ARG A 35 4.21 9.18 6.60
C ARG A 35 2.81 9.73 6.40
N PHE A 36 2.00 8.96 5.69
CA PHE A 36 0.60 9.28 5.41
C PHE A 36 -0.26 8.08 5.76
N TYR A 37 -1.34 8.30 6.49
CA TYR A 37 -2.37 7.30 6.74
C TYR A 37 -3.73 7.97 6.82
N GLU A 38 -4.67 7.51 6.00
CA GLU A 38 -6.07 7.94 6.09
C GLU A 38 -7.00 6.76 5.88
N LEU A 39 -8.06 6.72 6.69
CA LEU A 39 -9.25 5.92 6.44
C LEU A 39 -10.01 6.54 5.26
N VAL A 40 -10.65 5.68 4.47
CA VAL A 40 -11.40 6.07 3.28
C VAL A 40 -12.81 5.49 3.39
N LYS A 41 -13.82 6.30 3.11
CA LYS A 41 -15.18 5.80 2.93
C LYS A 41 -15.21 4.96 1.65
N PRO A 42 -15.41 3.63 1.73
CA PRO A 42 -15.29 2.77 0.56
C PRO A 42 -16.49 2.90 -0.37
N GLU A 43 -16.26 2.65 -1.66
CA GLU A 43 -17.30 2.50 -2.67
C GLU A 43 -17.05 1.19 -3.42
N PRO A 44 -17.97 0.22 -3.37
CA PRO A 44 -19.23 0.19 -2.60
C PRO A 44 -19.01 0.05 -1.07
N GLU A 45 -19.95 0.58 -0.30
CA GLU A 45 -19.83 0.75 1.17
C GLU A 45 -19.99 -0.52 2.01
N TYR A 46 -20.26 -1.70 1.44
CA TYR A 46 -20.40 -2.90 2.24
C TYR A 46 -19.05 -3.48 2.66
N TYR A 47 -19.02 -4.10 3.85
CA TYR A 47 -17.82 -4.75 4.40
C TYR A 47 -17.94 -6.27 4.34
N SER A 48 -16.91 -6.93 3.84
CA SER A 48 -16.73 -8.36 4.01
C SER A 48 -16.37 -8.66 5.46
N ARG A 49 -17.17 -9.51 6.11
CA ARG A 49 -16.89 -9.93 7.48
C ARG A 49 -15.48 -10.55 7.61
N TYR A 50 -15.06 -11.32 6.63
CA TYR A 50 -13.73 -11.91 6.60
C TYR A 50 -12.63 -10.84 6.61
N PHE A 51 -12.75 -9.78 5.80
CA PHE A 51 -11.73 -8.73 5.76
C PHE A 51 -11.69 -7.95 7.08
N THR A 52 -12.84 -7.61 7.64
CA THR A 52 -12.90 -6.92 8.92
C THR A 52 -12.35 -7.77 10.06
N GLU A 53 -12.78 -9.04 10.20
CA GLU A 53 -12.43 -9.87 11.37
C GLU A 53 -11.08 -10.57 11.25
N GLN A 54 -10.63 -10.92 10.02
CA GLN A 54 -9.48 -11.79 9.79
C GLN A 54 -8.31 -11.10 9.09
N VAL A 55 -8.50 -9.88 8.55
CA VAL A 55 -7.46 -9.20 7.80
C VAL A 55 -7.08 -7.89 8.49
N HIS A 56 -7.80 -6.80 8.27
CA HIS A 56 -7.34 -5.46 8.66
C HIS A 56 -8.05 -4.85 9.87
N GLY A 57 -9.14 -5.43 10.35
CA GLY A 57 -9.87 -4.92 11.51
C GLY A 57 -10.70 -3.65 11.28
N ILE A 58 -10.77 -3.15 10.04
CA ILE A 58 -11.54 -1.94 9.71
C ILE A 58 -12.99 -2.32 9.48
N ASP A 59 -13.91 -1.59 10.09
CA ASP A 59 -15.34 -1.77 9.93
C ASP A 59 -16.05 -0.49 9.43
N ARG A 60 -17.34 -0.62 9.16
CA ARG A 60 -18.15 0.49 8.65
C ARG A 60 -18.18 1.70 9.59
N ARG A 61 -18.18 1.49 10.91
CA ARG A 61 -18.23 2.58 11.89
C ARG A 61 -16.99 3.47 11.80
N MET A 62 -15.85 2.85 11.51
CA MET A 62 -14.57 3.56 11.40
C MET A 62 -14.51 4.46 10.16
N THR A 63 -15.25 4.12 9.09
CA THR A 63 -15.14 4.79 7.79
C THR A 63 -16.40 5.51 7.32
N GLU A 64 -17.55 5.39 8.02
CA GLU A 64 -18.80 6.02 7.58
C GLU A 64 -18.73 7.55 7.45
N ASN A 65 -17.89 8.19 8.25
CA ASN A 65 -17.63 9.63 8.23
C ASN A 65 -16.24 9.97 7.64
N ALA A 66 -15.52 8.99 7.10
CA ALA A 66 -14.24 9.23 6.46
C ALA A 66 -14.43 9.94 5.11
N PRO A 67 -13.41 10.66 4.62
CA PRO A 67 -13.45 11.22 3.28
C PRO A 67 -13.46 10.11 2.22
N THR A 68 -13.98 10.43 1.05
CA THR A 68 -13.98 9.54 -0.11
C THR A 68 -12.60 9.44 -0.75
N PHE A 69 -12.38 8.41 -1.57
CA PHE A 69 -11.09 8.14 -2.20
C PHE A 69 -10.53 9.35 -2.96
N ASP A 70 -11.36 10.05 -3.72
CA ASP A 70 -10.92 11.20 -4.52
C ASP A 70 -10.35 12.33 -3.65
N VAL A 71 -10.92 12.56 -2.47
CA VAL A 71 -10.42 13.56 -1.50
C VAL A 71 -9.09 13.11 -0.91
N VAL A 72 -9.02 11.87 -0.44
CA VAL A 72 -7.80 11.30 0.18
C VAL A 72 -6.67 11.23 -0.83
N TRP A 73 -6.95 10.76 -2.06
CA TRP A 73 -5.91 10.64 -3.08
C TRP A 73 -5.33 11.98 -3.52
N ARG A 74 -6.15 13.03 -3.61
CA ARG A 74 -5.65 14.39 -3.91
C ARG A 74 -4.66 14.90 -2.85
N ARG A 75 -4.85 14.51 -1.57
CA ARG A 75 -3.89 14.84 -0.50
C ARG A 75 -2.61 14.04 -0.68
N LEU A 76 -2.73 12.73 -0.90
CA LEU A 76 -1.58 11.85 -1.11
C LEU A 76 -0.81 12.23 -2.39
N HIS A 77 -1.49 12.63 -3.46
CA HIS A 77 -0.85 13.04 -4.72
C HIS A 77 0.13 14.22 -4.53
N LYS A 78 -0.17 15.14 -3.62
CA LYS A 78 0.74 16.26 -3.27
C LYS A 78 2.05 15.75 -2.63
N ILE A 79 1.95 14.65 -1.85
CA ILE A 79 3.12 14.00 -1.23
C ILE A 79 3.91 13.23 -2.28
N ILE A 80 3.24 12.51 -3.17
CA ILE A 80 3.85 11.72 -4.25
C ILE A 80 4.62 12.65 -5.21
N GLY A 81 3.98 13.71 -5.69
CA GLY A 81 4.55 14.57 -6.72
C GLY A 81 4.88 13.78 -7.98
N HIS A 82 6.16 13.78 -8.37
CA HIS A 82 6.68 13.05 -9.54
C HIS A 82 7.46 11.77 -9.18
N LEU A 83 7.43 11.38 -7.90
CA LEU A 83 8.16 10.21 -7.43
C LEU A 83 7.50 8.90 -7.91
N PRO A 84 8.29 7.85 -8.17
CA PRO A 84 7.74 6.53 -8.44
C PRO A 84 7.04 5.97 -7.20
N LEU A 85 6.01 5.18 -7.43
CA LEU A 85 5.33 4.40 -6.41
C LEU A 85 5.98 3.03 -6.27
N VAL A 86 6.01 2.52 -5.06
CA VAL A 86 6.48 1.17 -4.74
C VAL A 86 5.42 0.47 -3.90
N ALA A 87 5.10 -0.79 -4.21
CA ALA A 87 4.25 -1.60 -3.34
C ALA A 87 4.82 -3.02 -3.19
N HIS A 88 4.42 -3.69 -2.11
CA HIS A 88 4.71 -5.10 -1.90
C HIS A 88 3.62 -5.94 -2.56
N ASN A 89 3.92 -6.59 -3.70
CA ASN A 89 2.93 -7.19 -4.60
C ASN A 89 2.03 -6.15 -5.30
N LYS A 90 2.66 -5.19 -5.96
CA LYS A 90 2.02 -4.03 -6.61
C LYS A 90 0.78 -4.35 -7.45
N ALA A 91 0.66 -5.57 -7.96
CA ALA A 91 -0.48 -5.96 -8.81
C ALA A 91 -1.82 -5.80 -8.10
N PHE A 92 -1.85 -6.00 -6.78
CA PHE A 92 -3.04 -5.76 -5.98
C PHE A 92 -3.31 -4.26 -5.81
N ASP A 93 -2.34 -3.53 -5.26
CA ASP A 93 -2.51 -2.10 -4.97
C ASP A 93 -2.78 -1.28 -6.23
N GLU A 94 -2.02 -1.50 -7.29
CA GLU A 94 -2.19 -0.80 -8.57
C GLU A 94 -3.57 -1.08 -9.17
N LYS A 95 -4.06 -2.34 -9.10
CA LYS A 95 -5.41 -2.70 -9.54
C LYS A 95 -6.49 -1.95 -8.77
N CYS A 96 -6.38 -1.93 -7.43
CA CYS A 96 -7.33 -1.26 -6.55
C CYS A 96 -7.35 0.26 -6.80
N ILE A 97 -6.18 0.89 -6.87
CA ILE A 97 -6.03 2.32 -7.12
C ILE A 97 -6.62 2.69 -8.49
N ARG A 98 -6.29 1.95 -9.56
CA ARG A 98 -6.84 2.19 -10.90
C ARG A 98 -8.37 2.01 -10.93
N ALA A 99 -8.91 1.02 -10.22
CA ALA A 99 -10.35 0.82 -10.13
C ALA A 99 -11.04 1.99 -9.42
N ALA A 100 -10.47 2.46 -8.31
CA ALA A 100 -10.99 3.62 -7.58
C ALA A 100 -10.94 4.90 -8.45
N PHE A 101 -9.86 5.14 -9.19
CA PHE A 101 -9.78 6.26 -10.14
C PHE A 101 -10.94 6.23 -11.15
N ARG A 102 -11.22 5.05 -11.73
CA ARG A 102 -12.36 4.91 -12.67
C ARG A 102 -13.71 5.19 -12.00
N THR A 103 -13.91 4.66 -10.79
CA THR A 103 -15.16 4.84 -10.04
C THR A 103 -15.45 6.31 -9.76
N TYR A 104 -14.42 7.09 -9.46
CA TYR A 104 -14.55 8.53 -9.19
C TYR A 104 -14.35 9.41 -10.43
N GLY A 105 -14.26 8.84 -11.64
CA GLY A 105 -14.09 9.61 -12.87
C GLY A 105 -12.82 10.46 -12.91
N MET A 106 -11.76 10.01 -12.24
CA MET A 106 -10.47 10.70 -12.17
C MET A 106 -9.52 10.19 -13.26
N ASP A 107 -8.74 11.09 -13.83
CA ASP A 107 -7.64 10.72 -14.73
C ASP A 107 -6.51 10.10 -13.92
N TYR A 108 -6.15 8.86 -14.25
CA TYR A 108 -5.04 8.17 -13.61
C TYR A 108 -3.71 8.74 -14.11
N PRO A 109 -2.89 9.31 -13.22
CA PRO A 109 -1.56 9.75 -13.60
C PRO A 109 -0.70 8.55 -14.04
N ASP A 110 0.21 8.78 -14.97
CA ASP A 110 1.10 7.72 -15.47
C ASP A 110 2.24 7.45 -14.47
N TYR A 111 1.88 6.90 -13.29
CA TYR A 111 2.84 6.57 -12.26
C TYR A 111 3.78 5.44 -12.71
N THR A 112 5.06 5.65 -12.53
CA THR A 112 6.00 4.52 -12.50
C THR A 112 5.74 3.73 -11.23
N PHE A 113 5.29 2.48 -11.35
CA PHE A 113 4.93 1.62 -10.22
C PHE A 113 5.85 0.40 -10.13
N LEU A 114 6.62 0.29 -9.05
CA LEU A 114 7.61 -0.76 -8.82
C LEU A 114 7.11 -1.78 -7.79
N CYS A 115 7.72 -2.96 -7.78
CA CYS A 115 7.29 -4.08 -6.95
C CYS A 115 8.46 -4.73 -6.21
N THR A 116 8.43 -4.71 -4.89
CA THR A 116 9.46 -5.35 -4.05
C THR A 116 9.44 -6.88 -4.18
N VAL A 117 8.26 -7.52 -4.33
CA VAL A 117 8.16 -8.97 -4.55
C VAL A 117 8.81 -9.39 -5.87
N GLN A 118 8.57 -8.65 -6.94
CA GLN A 118 9.17 -8.95 -8.24
C GLN A 118 10.70 -8.79 -8.20
N LYS A 119 11.18 -7.77 -7.51
CA LYS A 119 12.62 -7.58 -7.32
C LYS A 119 13.22 -8.69 -6.48
N ALA A 120 12.63 -9.00 -5.33
CA ALA A 120 13.10 -10.08 -4.46
C ALA A 120 13.19 -11.41 -5.20
N ARG A 121 12.17 -11.77 -5.97
CA ARG A 121 12.16 -13.00 -6.80
C ARG A 121 13.30 -13.10 -7.81
N ARG A 122 13.82 -11.96 -8.27
CA ARG A 122 14.92 -11.90 -9.25
C ARG A 122 16.30 -11.89 -8.60
N THR A 123 16.39 -11.45 -7.34
CA THR A 123 17.68 -11.18 -6.69
C THR A 123 17.98 -12.11 -5.50
N ILE A 124 16.95 -12.70 -4.88
CA ILE A 124 17.09 -13.55 -3.70
C ILE A 124 16.74 -14.99 -4.05
N PRO A 125 17.68 -15.94 -3.92
CA PRO A 125 17.40 -17.37 -4.15
C PRO A 125 16.35 -17.91 -3.17
N ARG A 126 15.41 -18.72 -3.68
CA ARG A 126 14.38 -19.37 -2.86
C ARG A 126 14.93 -20.31 -1.78
N SER A 127 16.14 -20.81 -1.97
CA SER A 127 16.85 -21.62 -0.96
C SER A 127 17.22 -20.80 0.29
N LEU A 128 17.36 -19.49 0.15
CA LEU A 128 17.66 -18.59 1.27
C LEU A 128 16.42 -17.93 1.86
N CYS A 129 15.42 -17.63 1.03
CA CYS A 129 14.15 -17.03 1.45
C CYS A 129 12.98 -17.78 0.79
N PRO A 130 12.40 -18.80 1.48
CA PRO A 130 11.37 -19.66 0.90
C PRO A 130 10.07 -18.93 0.55
N SER A 131 9.75 -17.83 1.24
CA SER A 131 8.57 -17.00 1.00
C SER A 131 8.97 -15.54 0.81
N PHE A 132 8.32 -14.87 -0.14
CA PHE A 132 8.46 -13.43 -0.36
C PHE A 132 7.21 -12.65 0.10
N SER A 133 6.42 -13.21 1.04
CA SER A 133 5.39 -12.45 1.74
C SER A 133 6.06 -11.34 2.59
N LEU A 134 5.31 -10.27 2.85
CA LEU A 134 5.85 -9.10 3.56
C LEU A 134 6.53 -9.47 4.89
N PRO A 135 5.90 -10.25 5.81
CA PRO A 135 6.53 -10.64 7.06
C PRO A 135 7.81 -11.47 6.86
N TYR A 136 7.78 -12.43 5.94
CA TYR A 136 8.93 -13.30 5.67
C TYR A 136 10.12 -12.54 5.11
N LEU A 137 9.85 -11.61 4.19
CA LEU A 137 10.92 -10.82 3.59
C LEU A 137 11.50 -9.80 4.58
N CYS A 138 10.65 -9.24 5.46
CA CYS A 138 11.12 -8.42 6.56
C CYS A 138 12.05 -9.20 7.50
N ASP A 139 11.64 -10.39 7.93
CA ASP A 139 12.45 -11.26 8.80
C ASP A 139 13.79 -11.60 8.15
N PHE A 140 13.77 -12.03 6.89
CA PHE A 140 14.98 -12.33 6.11
C PHE A 140 15.96 -11.16 6.02
N LEU A 141 15.45 -9.93 5.89
CA LEU A 141 16.26 -8.70 5.78
C LEU A 141 16.58 -8.07 7.15
N GLY A 142 16.14 -8.67 8.26
CA GLY A 142 16.33 -8.11 9.60
C GLY A 142 15.56 -6.81 9.85
N ILE A 143 14.44 -6.62 9.16
CA ILE A 143 13.57 -5.45 9.29
C ILE A 143 12.52 -5.74 10.37
N PRO A 144 12.52 -5.01 11.51
CA PRO A 144 11.47 -5.15 12.52
C PRO A 144 10.10 -4.83 11.91
N PHE A 145 9.15 -5.76 12.06
CA PHE A 145 7.82 -5.63 11.50
C PHE A 145 6.75 -6.19 12.45
N CYS A 146 5.72 -5.43 12.68
CA CYS A 146 4.53 -5.81 13.44
C CYS A 146 3.30 -5.14 12.83
N ASN A 147 2.10 -5.54 13.26
CA ASN A 147 0.82 -4.99 12.77
C ASN A 147 0.59 -5.20 11.26
N HIS A 148 0.91 -6.38 10.75
CA HIS A 148 0.57 -6.75 9.37
C HIS A 148 -0.94 -6.54 9.11
N HIS A 149 -1.28 -6.10 7.87
CA HIS A 149 -2.61 -5.61 7.49
C HIS A 149 -3.05 -4.29 8.12
N ASN A 150 -2.10 -3.48 8.56
CA ASN A 150 -2.28 -2.05 8.74
C ASN A 150 -1.57 -1.32 7.60
N ALA A 151 -2.31 -0.58 6.79
CA ALA A 151 -1.78 0.00 5.55
C ALA A 151 -0.53 0.86 5.76
N LEU A 152 -0.41 1.61 6.87
CA LEU A 152 0.80 2.38 7.13
C LEU A 152 1.98 1.49 7.55
N ALA A 153 1.74 0.49 8.39
CA ALA A 153 2.78 -0.44 8.82
C ALA A 153 3.31 -1.24 7.61
N ASP A 154 2.42 -1.70 6.73
CA ASP A 154 2.77 -2.45 5.53
C ASP A 154 3.51 -1.56 4.51
N ALA A 155 3.08 -0.30 4.32
CA ALA A 155 3.81 0.67 3.49
C ALA A 155 5.19 0.99 4.05
N GLU A 156 5.36 1.12 5.37
CA GLU A 156 6.68 1.36 5.99
C GLU A 156 7.61 0.15 5.84
N ALA A 157 7.09 -1.05 6.04
CA ALA A 157 7.83 -2.30 5.80
C ALA A 157 8.26 -2.39 4.32
N CYS A 158 7.33 -2.12 3.40
CA CYS A 158 7.61 -2.05 1.96
C CYS A 158 8.70 -1.03 1.64
N ALA A 159 8.66 0.17 2.26
CA ALA A 159 9.67 1.20 2.07
C ALA A 159 11.07 0.73 2.52
N LYS A 160 11.17 0.09 3.69
CA LYS A 160 12.43 -0.45 4.21
C LYS A 160 12.99 -1.57 3.33
N ILE A 161 12.12 -2.46 2.84
CA ILE A 161 12.50 -3.48 1.86
C ILE A 161 13.01 -2.81 0.58
N ALA A 162 12.28 -1.84 0.05
CA ALA A 162 12.65 -1.13 -1.18
C ALA A 162 14.02 -0.45 -1.06
N MET A 163 14.32 0.20 0.06
CA MET A 163 15.65 0.78 0.33
C MET A 163 16.75 -0.29 0.31
N ALA A 164 16.46 -1.50 0.76
CA ALA A 164 17.44 -2.59 0.83
C ALA A 164 17.69 -3.27 -0.52
N ILE A 165 16.67 -3.42 -1.39
CA ILE A 165 16.78 -4.28 -2.57
C ILE A 165 16.49 -3.60 -3.93
N LEU A 166 15.86 -2.41 -3.98
CA LEU A 166 15.62 -1.64 -5.20
C LEU A 166 16.69 -0.58 -5.40
#